data_1dfaeba901a4f40c0e97db4836681e69
#
_entry.id   1dfaeba901a4f40c0e97db4836681e69
#
_cell.length_a   1.000
_cell.length_b   1.000
_cell.length_c   1.000
_cell.angle_alpha   90.00
_cell.angle_beta   90.00
_cell.angle_gamma   90.00
#
_symmetry.space_group_name_H-M   'P 1'
#
loop_
_entity.id
_entity.type
_entity.pdbx_description
1 polymer ?
#
loop_
_entity_poly.entity_id
_entity_poly.type
_entity_poly.pdbx_seq_one_letter_code
_entity_poly.pdbx_strand_id
1 'polypeptide(L)'
;MATEKAAPKINPFAGKAVPADMLTNVPRLVTAYYAKIPDWSVPAQRVAFGTSGHRGSSLETSFNEWHVLAVTQAICQYRRQTNIDGPLFLGIDTHALSEPAFASALEVLAANGVDVMLASGGEYTPTPAVSHAILTYNQGRSAKLADGIVITPSHNPPDSGGFKYNPYHGGPAGVEATAIIESLSNEFLKNNLSG
;
A
#
# COMPACT_ATOMS: atom_id res chain seq x y z
N MET A 1 -39.19 8.46 12.27
CA MET A 1 -38.91 7.16 12.91
C MET A 1 -37.40 6.94 12.87
N ALA A 2 -36.71 7.02 14.01
CA ALA A 2 -35.31 6.75 14.11
C ALA A 2 -35.07 5.23 13.98
N THR A 3 -34.36 4.82 12.99
CA THR A 3 -33.93 3.40 12.84
C THR A 3 -32.96 3.06 13.95
N GLU A 4 -33.42 2.25 14.91
CA GLU A 4 -32.59 1.70 15.99
C GLU A 4 -31.40 0.93 15.34
N LYS A 5 -30.21 1.45 15.47
CA LYS A 5 -28.99 0.74 15.03
C LYS A 5 -28.85 -0.49 15.91
N ALA A 6 -29.00 -1.68 15.32
CA ALA A 6 -28.73 -2.94 16.00
C ALA A 6 -27.33 -2.87 16.68
N ALA A 7 -27.27 -3.28 17.95
CA ALA A 7 -26.00 -3.36 18.68
C ALA A 7 -25.00 -4.25 17.91
N PRO A 8 -23.72 -3.87 17.84
CA PRO A 8 -22.74 -4.67 17.12
C PRO A 8 -22.67 -6.08 17.72
N LYS A 9 -22.81 -7.09 16.89
CA LYS A 9 -22.66 -8.51 17.31
C LYS A 9 -21.22 -8.72 17.78
N ILE A 10 -21.03 -8.86 19.09
CA ILE A 10 -19.73 -9.19 19.65
C ILE A 10 -19.35 -10.61 19.16
N ASN A 11 -18.12 -10.74 18.64
CA ASN A 11 -17.58 -12.02 18.22
C ASN A 11 -17.57 -13.01 19.42
N PRO A 12 -18.05 -14.25 19.29
CA PRO A 12 -18.10 -15.23 20.40
C PRO A 12 -16.73 -15.58 20.98
N PHE A 13 -15.63 -15.29 20.25
CA PHE A 13 -14.25 -15.46 20.71
C PHE A 13 -13.65 -14.19 21.32
N ALA A 14 -14.37 -13.08 21.38
CA ALA A 14 -13.86 -11.85 22.00
C ALA A 14 -13.38 -12.11 23.43
N GLY A 15 -12.13 -11.74 23.72
CA GLY A 15 -11.48 -11.96 25.01
C GLY A 15 -11.04 -13.41 25.30
N LYS A 16 -11.13 -14.32 24.31
CA LYS A 16 -10.66 -15.71 24.42
C LYS A 16 -9.42 -15.93 23.55
N ALA A 17 -8.67 -17.00 23.84
CA ALA A 17 -7.59 -17.44 22.97
C ALA A 17 -8.15 -17.83 21.60
N VAL A 18 -7.47 -17.38 20.53
CA VAL A 18 -7.85 -17.69 19.15
C VAL A 18 -7.64 -19.19 18.89
N PRO A 19 -8.64 -19.94 18.39
CA PRO A 19 -8.46 -21.32 17.94
C PRO A 19 -7.40 -21.44 16.85
N ALA A 20 -6.67 -22.55 16.82
CA ALA A 20 -5.55 -22.73 15.89
C ALA A 20 -5.98 -22.69 14.40
N ASP A 21 -7.21 -23.13 14.09
CA ASP A 21 -7.81 -23.12 12.76
C ASP A 21 -8.21 -21.71 12.27
N MET A 22 -8.28 -20.74 13.19
CA MET A 22 -8.51 -19.32 12.89
C MET A 22 -7.22 -18.51 12.75
N LEU A 23 -6.05 -19.09 13.01
CA LEU A 23 -4.78 -18.41 12.84
C LEU A 23 -4.44 -18.27 11.36
N THR A 24 -3.95 -17.09 10.99
CA THR A 24 -3.49 -16.83 9.62
C THR A 24 -2.27 -17.68 9.29
N ASN A 25 -2.34 -18.47 8.22
CA ASN A 25 -1.21 -19.22 7.71
C ASN A 25 -0.30 -18.28 6.89
N VAL A 26 0.68 -17.69 7.55
CA VAL A 26 1.60 -16.70 6.94
C VAL A 26 2.37 -17.28 5.74
N PRO A 27 2.96 -18.49 5.78
CA PRO A 27 3.61 -19.06 4.59
C PRO A 27 2.69 -19.18 3.39
N ARG A 28 1.42 -19.61 3.58
CA ARG A 28 0.42 -19.70 2.51
C ARG A 28 0.07 -18.31 1.96
N LEU A 29 -0.05 -17.32 2.82
CA LEU A 29 -0.35 -15.93 2.46
C LEU A 29 0.76 -15.34 1.59
N VAL A 30 2.02 -15.50 2.01
CA VAL A 30 3.20 -15.01 1.26
C VAL A 30 3.38 -15.78 -0.04
N THR A 31 3.17 -17.11 -0.05
CA THR A 31 3.19 -17.90 -1.29
C THR A 31 2.13 -17.40 -2.28
N ALA A 32 0.90 -17.14 -1.82
CA ALA A 32 -0.16 -16.60 -2.67
C ALA A 32 0.17 -15.20 -3.20
N TYR A 33 0.92 -14.39 -2.46
CA TYR A 33 1.36 -13.07 -2.91
C TYR A 33 2.20 -13.16 -4.19
N TYR A 34 3.14 -14.08 -4.27
CA TYR A 34 4.01 -14.26 -5.44
C TYR A 34 3.41 -15.15 -6.54
N ALA A 35 2.60 -16.15 -6.16
CA ALA A 35 2.14 -17.17 -7.11
C ALA A 35 0.85 -16.83 -7.83
N LYS A 36 -0.01 -15.99 -7.23
CA LYS A 36 -1.30 -15.64 -7.84
C LYS A 36 -1.19 -14.39 -8.70
N ILE A 37 -1.73 -14.49 -9.90
CA ILE A 37 -1.79 -13.39 -10.86
C ILE A 37 -3.24 -12.87 -10.89
N PRO A 38 -3.46 -11.55 -10.73
CA PRO A 38 -4.80 -10.99 -10.79
C PRO A 38 -5.38 -11.06 -12.21
N ASP A 39 -6.64 -11.43 -12.31
CA ASP A 39 -7.40 -11.33 -13.54
C ASP A 39 -8.04 -9.94 -13.62
N TRP A 40 -7.54 -9.11 -14.52
CA TRP A 40 -8.04 -7.74 -14.70
C TRP A 40 -9.53 -7.70 -15.09
N SER A 41 -10.08 -8.75 -15.71
CA SER A 41 -11.50 -8.81 -16.05
C SER A 41 -12.41 -8.89 -14.82
N VAL A 42 -11.87 -9.35 -13.67
CA VAL A 42 -12.57 -9.46 -12.40
C VAL A 42 -12.43 -8.15 -11.59
N PRO A 43 -13.51 -7.35 -11.40
CA PRO A 43 -13.41 -6.05 -10.72
C PRO A 43 -12.81 -6.12 -9.31
N ALA A 44 -13.06 -7.18 -8.55
CA ALA A 44 -12.54 -7.36 -7.20
C ALA A 44 -11.01 -7.61 -7.14
N GLN A 45 -10.40 -7.91 -8.29
CA GLN A 45 -8.96 -8.14 -8.42
C GLN A 45 -8.23 -6.95 -9.05
N ARG A 46 -8.90 -5.82 -9.22
CA ARG A 46 -8.28 -4.58 -9.71
C ARG A 46 -7.70 -3.77 -8.56
N VAL A 47 -6.79 -2.86 -8.90
CA VAL A 47 -6.39 -1.82 -7.96
C VAL A 47 -7.58 -0.90 -7.72
N ALA A 48 -7.90 -0.66 -6.45
CA ALA A 48 -8.90 0.31 -6.03
C ALA A 48 -8.34 1.13 -4.86
N PHE A 49 -8.13 2.43 -5.10
CA PHE A 49 -7.74 3.37 -4.06
C PHE A 49 -9.00 3.88 -3.38
N GLY A 50 -9.34 3.28 -2.25
CA GLY A 50 -10.38 3.82 -1.38
C GLY A 50 -9.95 5.15 -0.73
N THR A 51 -10.47 5.44 0.44
CA THR A 51 -10.20 6.71 1.16
C THR A 51 -8.71 6.93 1.48
N SER A 52 -7.88 5.88 1.52
CA SER A 52 -6.47 6.00 1.91
C SER A 52 -5.60 4.87 1.38
N GLY A 53 -5.66 4.59 0.07
CA GLY A 53 -4.81 3.61 -0.58
C GLY A 53 -5.50 2.30 -0.94
N HIS A 54 -4.79 1.45 -1.69
CA HIS A 54 -5.25 0.13 -2.09
C HIS A 54 -5.07 -0.88 -0.95
N ARG A 55 -6.07 -1.73 -0.73
CA ARG A 55 -6.04 -2.80 0.27
C ARG A 55 -6.67 -4.07 -0.28
N GLY A 56 -6.20 -5.20 0.21
CA GLY A 56 -6.75 -6.51 -0.16
C GLY A 56 -6.02 -7.65 0.51
N SER A 57 -6.28 -8.88 0.09
CA SER A 57 -5.59 -10.08 0.54
C SER A 57 -4.99 -10.84 -0.65
N SER A 58 -3.82 -11.43 -0.46
CA SER A 58 -3.21 -12.27 -1.49
C SER A 58 -4.01 -13.57 -1.73
N LEU A 59 -4.71 -14.04 -0.72
CA LEU A 59 -5.60 -15.22 -0.84
C LEU A 59 -6.78 -14.93 -1.74
N GLU A 60 -7.30 -13.70 -1.74
CA GLU A 60 -8.39 -13.22 -2.60
C GLU A 60 -7.92 -12.69 -3.96
N THR A 61 -6.61 -12.72 -4.21
CA THR A 61 -6.00 -12.18 -5.44
C THR A 61 -6.31 -10.68 -5.63
N SER A 62 -6.41 -9.95 -4.51
CA SER A 62 -6.71 -8.51 -4.48
C SER A 62 -5.57 -7.67 -3.88
N PHE A 63 -4.49 -8.32 -3.40
CA PHE A 63 -3.24 -7.67 -2.98
C PHE A 63 -2.08 -8.67 -3.19
N ASN A 64 -1.53 -8.68 -4.37
CA ASN A 64 -0.44 -9.57 -4.80
C ASN A 64 0.74 -8.74 -5.29
N GLU A 65 1.86 -9.39 -5.60
CA GLU A 65 3.04 -8.74 -6.16
C GLU A 65 2.70 -7.86 -7.37
N TRP A 66 1.89 -8.36 -8.30
CA TRP A 66 1.45 -7.63 -9.48
C TRP A 66 0.79 -6.28 -9.15
N HIS A 67 -0.03 -6.23 -8.09
CA HIS A 67 -0.63 -4.97 -7.65
C HIS A 67 0.44 -4.01 -7.13
N VAL A 68 1.39 -4.49 -6.35
CA VAL A 68 2.46 -3.66 -5.79
C VAL A 68 3.38 -3.14 -6.88
N LEU A 69 3.77 -3.99 -7.84
CA LEU A 69 4.57 -3.57 -9.00
C LEU A 69 3.82 -2.49 -9.81
N ALA A 70 2.55 -2.73 -10.15
CA ALA A 70 1.72 -1.80 -10.91
C ALA A 70 1.54 -0.46 -10.20
N VAL A 71 1.19 -0.48 -8.89
CA VAL A 71 0.96 0.74 -8.10
C VAL A 71 2.26 1.54 -7.92
N THR A 72 3.37 0.86 -7.66
CA THR A 72 4.67 1.54 -7.49
C THR A 72 5.11 2.18 -8.81
N GLN A 73 4.96 1.49 -9.94
CA GLN A 73 5.27 2.05 -11.26
C GLN A 73 4.36 3.23 -11.59
N ALA A 74 3.07 3.14 -11.27
CA ALA A 74 2.12 4.24 -11.44
C ALA A 74 2.50 5.47 -10.60
N ILE A 75 2.96 5.26 -9.35
CA ILE A 75 3.48 6.36 -8.51
C ILE A 75 4.74 6.97 -9.14
N CYS A 76 5.67 6.16 -9.67
CA CYS A 76 6.84 6.69 -10.37
C CYS A 76 6.46 7.54 -11.60
N GLN A 77 5.43 7.12 -12.35
CA GLN A 77 4.91 7.93 -13.47
C GLN A 77 4.22 9.21 -12.98
N TYR A 78 3.39 9.12 -11.94
CA TYR A 78 2.75 10.29 -11.32
C TYR A 78 3.78 11.31 -10.83
N ARG A 79 4.84 10.87 -10.16
CA ARG A 79 5.96 11.73 -9.71
C ARG A 79 6.59 12.49 -10.89
N ARG A 80 6.84 11.80 -12.00
CA ARG A 80 7.37 12.46 -13.23
C ARG A 80 6.40 13.49 -13.80
N GLN A 81 5.11 13.17 -13.86
CA GLN A 81 4.07 14.08 -14.39
C GLN A 81 3.90 15.32 -13.51
N THR A 82 4.13 15.21 -12.21
CA THR A 82 3.98 16.31 -11.24
C THR A 82 5.30 16.95 -10.81
N ASN A 83 6.41 16.57 -11.49
CA ASN A 83 7.76 17.09 -11.19
C ASN A 83 8.20 16.89 -9.73
N ILE A 84 7.84 15.75 -9.13
CA ILE A 84 8.33 15.35 -7.81
C ILE A 84 9.65 14.60 -8.03
N ASP A 85 10.77 15.24 -7.69
CA ASP A 85 12.13 14.78 -7.94
C ASP A 85 12.99 14.67 -6.67
N GLY A 86 12.40 14.86 -5.49
CA GLY A 86 13.05 14.62 -4.20
C GLY A 86 13.03 13.14 -3.79
N PRO A 87 13.60 12.79 -2.63
CA PRO A 87 13.58 11.41 -2.15
C PRO A 87 12.18 10.94 -1.77
N LEU A 88 11.97 9.62 -1.81
CA LEU A 88 10.74 8.98 -1.37
C LEU A 88 10.98 8.27 -0.03
N PHE A 89 10.19 8.61 0.99
CA PHE A 89 10.19 7.92 2.27
C PHE A 89 9.30 6.67 2.19
N LEU A 90 9.88 5.50 2.44
CA LEU A 90 9.16 4.23 2.40
C LEU A 90 9.09 3.62 3.79
N GLY A 91 7.88 3.46 4.32
CA GLY A 91 7.62 2.83 5.62
C GLY A 91 6.73 1.61 5.50
N ILE A 92 6.89 0.67 6.43
CA ILE A 92 6.12 -0.57 6.51
C ILE A 92 5.59 -0.80 7.92
N ASP A 93 4.48 -1.51 8.03
CA ASP A 93 3.97 -2.02 9.31
C ASP A 93 4.28 -3.51 9.50
N THR A 94 3.73 -4.11 10.56
CA THR A 94 3.98 -5.50 10.96
C THR A 94 3.06 -6.54 10.30
N HIS A 95 2.23 -6.17 9.32
CA HIS A 95 1.40 -7.15 8.60
C HIS A 95 2.28 -8.08 7.74
N ALA A 96 1.87 -9.34 7.64
CA ALA A 96 2.65 -10.37 6.97
C ALA A 96 2.93 -10.09 5.48
N LEU A 97 2.07 -9.34 4.80
CA LEU A 97 2.26 -8.92 3.40
C LEU A 97 3.09 -7.66 3.25
N SER A 98 3.44 -6.95 4.33
CA SER A 98 4.21 -5.71 4.24
C SER A 98 5.66 -5.94 3.82
N GLU A 99 6.31 -6.98 4.33
CA GLU A 99 7.68 -7.33 3.94
C GLU A 99 7.82 -7.71 2.44
N PRO A 100 7.02 -8.64 1.88
CA PRO A 100 7.11 -8.94 0.46
C PRO A 100 6.72 -7.74 -0.42
N ALA A 101 5.73 -6.93 0.00
CA ALA A 101 5.36 -5.72 -0.72
C ALA A 101 6.46 -4.65 -0.69
N PHE A 102 7.20 -4.55 0.42
CA PHE A 102 8.35 -3.66 0.54
C PHE A 102 9.46 -4.04 -0.43
N ALA A 103 9.81 -5.34 -0.51
CA ALA A 103 10.81 -5.82 -1.45
C ALA A 103 10.42 -5.51 -2.91
N SER A 104 9.20 -5.87 -3.32
CA SER A 104 8.70 -5.59 -4.67
C SER A 104 8.64 -4.08 -4.99
N ALA A 105 8.26 -3.24 -4.02
CA ALA A 105 8.24 -1.79 -4.20
C ALA A 105 9.66 -1.21 -4.38
N LEU A 106 10.64 -1.69 -3.59
CA LEU A 106 12.03 -1.24 -3.70
C LEU A 106 12.63 -1.55 -5.08
N GLU A 107 12.35 -2.72 -5.63
CA GLU A 107 12.82 -3.10 -6.97
C GLU A 107 12.33 -2.12 -8.03
N VAL A 108 11.04 -1.77 -8.02
CA VAL A 108 10.46 -0.82 -8.97
C VAL A 108 11.02 0.59 -8.75
N LEU A 109 11.12 1.06 -7.51
CA LEU A 109 11.68 2.38 -7.19
C LEU A 109 13.14 2.49 -7.64
N ALA A 110 13.95 1.47 -7.37
CA ALA A 110 15.35 1.42 -7.81
C ALA A 110 15.47 1.42 -9.34
N ALA A 111 14.66 0.63 -10.03
CA ALA A 111 14.63 0.59 -11.50
C ALA A 111 14.23 1.94 -12.13
N ASN A 112 13.43 2.76 -11.41
CA ASN A 112 13.07 4.11 -11.83
C ASN A 112 14.06 5.19 -11.37
N GLY A 113 15.17 4.84 -10.70
CA GLY A 113 16.18 5.78 -10.21
C GLY A 113 15.68 6.70 -9.10
N VAL A 114 14.72 6.23 -8.30
CA VAL A 114 14.17 7.00 -7.17
C VAL A 114 15.06 6.82 -5.95
N ASP A 115 15.54 7.91 -5.36
CA ASP A 115 16.23 7.90 -4.08
C ASP A 115 15.24 7.53 -2.96
N VAL A 116 15.45 6.40 -2.29
CA VAL A 116 14.55 5.90 -1.25
C VAL A 116 15.16 6.09 0.14
N MET A 117 14.38 6.69 1.04
CA MET A 117 14.72 6.87 2.45
C MET A 117 14.02 5.81 3.29
N LEU A 118 14.79 4.98 3.96
CA LEU A 118 14.34 3.87 4.78
C LEU A 118 14.64 4.10 6.26
N ALA A 119 13.90 3.44 7.15
CA ALA A 119 14.26 3.38 8.55
C ALA A 119 15.61 2.67 8.74
N SER A 120 16.45 3.19 9.63
CA SER A 120 17.73 2.58 9.97
C SER A 120 17.52 1.18 10.55
N GLY A 121 18.28 0.20 10.07
CA GLY A 121 18.18 -1.19 10.57
C GLY A 121 16.97 -1.97 10.08
N GLY A 122 16.18 -1.45 9.13
CA GLY A 122 15.01 -2.15 8.59
C GLY A 122 13.82 -2.19 9.55
N GLU A 123 13.70 -1.19 10.44
CA GLU A 123 12.63 -1.12 11.44
C GLU A 123 11.26 -0.79 10.83
N TYR A 124 10.22 -1.32 11.44
CA TYR A 124 8.84 -0.94 11.12
C TYR A 124 8.58 0.53 11.41
N THR A 125 7.89 1.21 10.50
CA THR A 125 7.70 2.66 10.56
C THR A 125 6.22 3.00 10.55
N PRO A 126 5.65 3.53 11.64
CA PRO A 126 4.25 3.89 11.68
C PRO A 126 3.95 5.07 10.73
N THR A 127 2.75 5.07 10.16
CA THR A 127 2.29 6.11 9.20
C THR A 127 2.63 7.55 9.64
N PRO A 128 2.38 7.98 10.88
CA PRO A 128 2.70 9.36 11.28
C PRO A 128 4.20 9.67 11.27
N ALA A 129 5.08 8.69 11.44
CA ALA A 129 6.52 8.90 11.34
C ALA A 129 6.95 9.19 9.91
N VAL A 130 6.41 8.47 8.92
CA VAL A 130 6.63 8.77 7.50
C VAL A 130 6.09 10.16 7.14
N SER A 131 4.87 10.47 7.56
CA SER A 131 4.28 11.81 7.35
C SER A 131 5.15 12.92 7.94
N HIS A 132 5.65 12.75 9.15
CA HIS A 132 6.53 13.71 9.82
C HIS A 132 7.87 13.84 9.09
N ALA A 133 8.47 12.74 8.64
CA ALA A 133 9.71 12.76 7.88
C ALA A 133 9.57 13.56 6.57
N ILE A 134 8.48 13.36 5.83
CA ILE A 134 8.18 14.14 4.62
C ILE A 134 8.08 15.63 4.95
N LEU A 135 7.28 16.00 5.96
CA LEU A 135 7.08 17.39 6.36
C LEU A 135 8.41 18.05 6.80
N THR A 136 9.20 17.36 7.62
CA THR A 136 10.49 17.84 8.11
C THR A 136 11.48 18.03 6.97
N TYR A 137 11.56 17.07 6.05
CA TYR A 137 12.43 17.20 4.89
C TYR A 137 12.02 18.37 4.00
N ASN A 138 10.73 18.58 3.78
CA ASN A 138 10.20 19.61 2.89
C ASN A 138 10.19 21.02 3.50
N GLN A 139 10.43 21.13 4.81
CA GLN A 139 10.41 22.42 5.49
C GLN A 139 11.41 23.41 4.87
N GLY A 140 10.89 24.55 4.39
CA GLY A 140 11.67 25.60 3.75
C GLY A 140 12.16 25.28 2.32
N ARG A 141 11.73 24.18 1.73
CA ARG A 141 12.06 23.78 0.36
C ARG A 141 10.94 24.17 -0.61
N SER A 142 11.33 24.61 -1.80
CA SER A 142 10.41 24.86 -2.93
C SER A 142 10.68 23.96 -4.12
N ALA A 143 11.74 23.13 -4.07
CA ALA A 143 12.13 22.19 -5.10
C ALA A 143 12.70 20.91 -4.45
N LYS A 144 12.77 19.82 -5.20
CA LYS A 144 13.23 18.51 -4.72
C LYS A 144 12.43 18.06 -3.49
N LEU A 145 11.11 18.25 -3.58
CA LEU A 145 10.22 17.88 -2.49
C LEU A 145 10.12 16.36 -2.37
N ALA A 146 10.22 15.89 -1.14
CA ALA A 146 10.00 14.49 -0.79
C ALA A 146 8.51 14.17 -0.74
N ASP A 147 8.20 12.92 -1.00
CA ASP A 147 6.92 12.26 -0.82
C ASP A 147 7.13 10.91 -0.12
N GLY A 148 6.12 10.05 -0.06
CA GLY A 148 6.29 8.76 0.59
C GLY A 148 5.26 7.72 0.24
N ILE A 149 5.64 6.48 0.52
CA ILE A 149 4.79 5.30 0.47
C ILE A 149 4.73 4.70 1.87
N VAL A 150 3.54 4.30 2.30
CA VAL A 150 3.34 3.56 3.55
C VAL A 150 2.64 2.25 3.23
N ILE A 151 3.36 1.15 3.43
CA ILE A 151 2.84 -0.20 3.21
C ILE A 151 2.17 -0.65 4.50
N THR A 152 0.86 -0.54 4.54
CA THR A 152 0.01 -0.86 5.69
C THR A 152 -1.46 -0.94 5.30
N PRO A 153 -2.20 -1.96 5.72
CA PRO A 153 -3.65 -2.00 5.64
C PRO A 153 -4.33 -1.32 6.85
N SER A 154 -3.58 -0.63 7.72
CA SER A 154 -4.01 -0.01 8.99
C SER A 154 -4.39 -1.04 10.05
N HIS A 155 -5.69 -1.17 10.37
CA HIS A 155 -6.26 -2.08 11.37
C HIS A 155 -7.05 -3.25 10.75
N ASN A 156 -6.82 -3.52 9.49
CA ASN A 156 -7.45 -4.64 8.78
C ASN A 156 -6.97 -5.99 9.38
N PRO A 157 -7.67 -7.09 9.09
CA PRO A 157 -7.27 -8.43 9.52
C PRO A 157 -5.84 -8.80 9.11
N PRO A 158 -5.20 -9.77 9.78
CA PRO A 158 -3.79 -10.11 9.59
C PRO A 158 -3.44 -10.69 8.21
N ASP A 159 -4.42 -11.11 7.42
CA ASP A 159 -4.29 -11.57 6.03
C ASP A 159 -4.37 -10.45 4.99
N SER A 160 -4.55 -9.22 5.46
CA SER A 160 -4.63 -8.04 4.60
C SER A 160 -3.23 -7.47 4.32
N GLY A 161 -3.08 -6.89 3.13
CA GLY A 161 -2.02 -5.96 2.79
C GLY A 161 -2.61 -4.61 2.39
N GLY A 162 -1.79 -3.58 2.39
CA GLY A 162 -2.21 -2.24 1.99
C GLY A 162 -1.05 -1.39 1.50
N PHE A 163 -1.34 -0.48 0.58
CA PHE A 163 -0.36 0.37 -0.06
C PHE A 163 -0.91 1.79 -0.19
N LYS A 164 -0.24 2.75 0.44
CA LYS A 164 -0.69 4.15 0.52
C LYS A 164 0.37 5.07 -0.04
N TYR A 165 -0.08 6.15 -0.68
CA TYR A 165 0.77 7.21 -1.15
C TYR A 165 0.52 8.50 -0.35
N ASN A 166 1.59 9.11 0.13
CA ASN A 166 1.59 10.39 0.83
C ASN A 166 2.39 11.41 0.00
N PRO A 167 1.74 12.39 -0.64
CA PRO A 167 2.40 13.46 -1.37
C PRO A 167 3.26 14.36 -0.48
N TYR A 168 3.89 15.37 -1.09
CA TYR A 168 4.81 16.32 -0.45
C TYR A 168 4.28 17.02 0.81
N HIS A 169 2.96 17.10 0.99
CA HIS A 169 2.33 17.66 2.19
C HIS A 169 2.23 16.66 3.36
N GLY A 170 2.78 15.45 3.22
CA GLY A 170 2.88 14.43 4.26
C GLY A 170 1.58 13.73 4.66
N GLY A 171 0.43 14.25 4.25
CA GLY A 171 -0.88 13.63 4.48
C GLY A 171 -1.24 12.59 3.41
N PRO A 172 -2.41 11.93 3.51
CA PRO A 172 -2.89 11.01 2.50
C PRO A 172 -3.11 11.74 1.15
N ALA A 173 -2.89 11.04 0.05
CA ALA A 173 -3.12 11.57 -1.29
C ALA A 173 -4.58 11.95 -1.49
N GLY A 174 -4.82 13.10 -2.12
CA GLY A 174 -6.15 13.54 -2.50
C GLY A 174 -6.74 12.71 -3.64
N VAL A 175 -8.05 12.87 -3.86
CA VAL A 175 -8.82 12.09 -4.85
C VAL A 175 -8.23 12.20 -6.27
N GLU A 176 -7.72 13.36 -6.65
CA GLU A 176 -7.11 13.57 -7.97
C GLU A 176 -5.86 12.69 -8.17
N ALA A 177 -4.95 12.70 -7.20
CA ALA A 177 -3.73 11.89 -7.25
C ALA A 177 -4.05 10.39 -7.22
N THR A 178 -4.96 9.97 -6.32
CA THR A 178 -5.35 8.56 -6.22
C THR A 178 -6.05 8.05 -7.46
N ALA A 179 -6.89 8.85 -8.13
CA ALA A 179 -7.55 8.47 -9.37
C ALA A 179 -6.55 8.27 -10.53
N ILE A 180 -5.53 9.14 -10.63
CA ILE A 180 -4.48 8.99 -11.63
C ILE A 180 -3.68 7.71 -11.37
N ILE A 181 -3.23 7.50 -10.12
CA ILE A 181 -2.43 6.32 -9.74
C ILE A 181 -3.25 5.05 -9.97
N GLU A 182 -4.52 5.01 -9.56
CA GLU A 182 -5.43 3.88 -9.78
C GLU A 182 -5.59 3.55 -11.27
N SER A 183 -5.84 4.56 -12.10
CA SER A 183 -6.01 4.40 -13.53
C SER A 183 -4.75 3.82 -14.18
N LEU A 184 -3.59 4.38 -13.89
CA LEU A 184 -2.30 3.90 -14.40
C LEU A 184 -1.99 2.47 -13.92
N SER A 185 -2.25 2.18 -12.66
CA SER A 185 -2.05 0.84 -12.08
C SER A 185 -2.89 -0.21 -12.80
N ASN A 186 -4.15 0.10 -13.04
CA ASN A 186 -5.07 -0.82 -13.73
C ASN A 186 -4.71 -0.98 -15.22
N GLU A 187 -4.13 0.04 -15.84
CA GLU A 187 -3.59 -0.07 -17.19
C GLU A 187 -2.39 -1.03 -17.24
N PHE A 188 -1.47 -0.94 -16.28
CA PHE A 188 -0.37 -1.92 -16.14
C PHE A 188 -0.89 -3.34 -15.94
N LEU A 189 -1.85 -3.55 -15.03
CA LEU A 189 -2.43 -4.89 -14.82
C LEU A 189 -3.08 -5.44 -16.08
N LYS A 190 -3.84 -4.62 -16.81
CA LYS A 190 -4.48 -4.98 -18.07
C LYS A 190 -3.47 -5.41 -19.14
N ASN A 191 -2.30 -4.78 -19.15
CA ASN A 191 -1.23 -5.01 -20.13
C ASN A 191 -0.15 -5.99 -19.61
N ASN A 192 -0.46 -6.82 -18.62
CA ASN A 192 0.47 -7.80 -18.03
C ASN A 192 1.79 -7.17 -17.57
N LEU A 193 1.71 -6.03 -16.91
CA LEU A 193 2.84 -5.23 -16.41
C LEU A 193 3.85 -4.79 -17.51
N SER A 194 3.41 -4.76 -18.77
CA SER A 194 4.23 -4.24 -19.87
C SER A 194 4.25 -2.70 -19.83
N GLY A 195 5.46 -2.09 -19.84
CA GLY A 195 5.64 -0.63 -19.87
C GLY A 195 6.94 -0.15 -19.27
#